data_89345ea5c02c45f8be5668220e45ea37
#
_entry.id   89345ea5c02c45f8be5668220e45ea37
#
_cell.length_a   1.000
_cell.length_b   1.000
_cell.length_c   1.000
_cell.angle_alpha   90.00
_cell.angle_beta   90.00
_cell.angle_gamma   90.00
#
_symmetry.space_group_name_H-M   'P 1'
#
loop_
_entity.id
_entity.type
_entity.pdbx_description
1 polymer ?
#
loop_
_entity_poly.entity_id
_entity_poly.type
_entity_poly.pdbx_seq_one_letter_code
_entity_poly.pdbx_strand_id
1 'polypeptide(L)'
;VKTKAGSATKNIVEMNDGTVHGNLYGAALTDAASTGNADANEMTINGGTVSGTVYGSHNAGAGDAKGNTITIKGGSLHGIYGGFAAGTGVTTGNTVNLGDGEHSLAAGTTINGTIYGGNKANDADNTLNVNTNATAGNIANFDKLKFTLKDSTLNPANSVLRLTTGATNNLDWTKLDVDATGLTVTPKSYEAYRVNLMDNANGVSFTKGATNTYASSGAKQRTNGDLEYVIDTDNHTANAAQYVYFEALQFQNKQNAEFAAADGTKNEAWGGRTKVGNGVKNNTLTVTGGTLTQAAYGGLAENFTRDSAGNLNTAGNATENKLVLNAGANTLNAYGAQVRTKGGSAAENTVLLSGGTVTGSLYGGALTDAGATGSATANEITVKGGTVTGDVYGGFTNGSGATTGNIVNLGDGDHSLSTGTNIAGTIYGGNKADVTGNTLNVNTNATAGNIQNFGKLQFNLNSNALTQSTPMLRLSASGGTNNLDWRTLDVNAEKFNAPIKTYEAYNLVLMENIN
;
A
#
# COMPACT_ATOMS: atom_id res chain seq x y z
N VAL A 1 23.06 14.16 -44.69
CA VAL A 1 22.70 14.14 -46.12
C VAL A 1 22.29 15.56 -46.55
N LYS A 2 22.90 16.04 -47.62
CA LYS A 2 22.65 17.39 -48.20
C LYS A 2 21.93 17.31 -49.54
N THR A 3 20.92 16.46 -49.67
CA THR A 3 20.15 16.30 -50.90
C THR A 3 18.65 16.50 -50.64
N LYS A 4 17.93 16.97 -51.67
CA LYS A 4 16.50 17.25 -51.54
C LYS A 4 15.63 16.02 -51.37
N ALA A 5 16.04 14.83 -51.78
CA ALA A 5 15.23 13.61 -51.78
C ALA A 5 15.86 12.43 -51.04
N GLY A 6 17.06 12.57 -50.51
CA GLY A 6 17.75 11.48 -49.81
C GLY A 6 17.28 11.35 -48.34
N SER A 7 17.09 10.12 -47.88
CA SER A 7 16.80 9.82 -46.47
C SER A 7 18.09 9.43 -45.72
N ALA A 8 18.10 9.67 -44.40
CA ALA A 8 19.17 9.25 -43.48
C ALA A 8 18.60 8.29 -42.46
N THR A 9 18.68 6.99 -42.76
CA THR A 9 18.01 5.96 -41.94
C THR A 9 18.95 4.86 -41.50
N LYS A 10 18.67 4.26 -40.35
CA LYS A 10 19.40 3.11 -39.79
C LYS A 10 20.90 3.35 -39.60
N ASN A 11 21.29 4.61 -39.33
CA ASN A 11 22.67 4.91 -38.95
C ASN A 11 22.89 4.53 -37.49
N ILE A 12 24.10 4.06 -37.19
CA ILE A 12 24.55 3.75 -35.85
C ILE A 12 25.69 4.70 -35.51
N VAL A 13 25.53 5.41 -34.36
CA VAL A 13 26.55 6.34 -33.86
C VAL A 13 26.88 5.94 -32.42
N GLU A 14 28.16 5.78 -32.16
CA GLU A 14 28.67 5.49 -30.84
C GLU A 14 29.70 6.55 -30.43
N MET A 15 29.51 7.15 -29.27
CA MET A 15 30.44 8.08 -28.65
C MET A 15 30.98 7.48 -27.36
N ASN A 16 32.22 7.07 -27.32
CA ASN A 16 32.84 6.43 -26.17
C ASN A 16 33.44 7.45 -25.21
N ASP A 17 34.07 8.50 -25.74
CA ASP A 17 34.70 9.58 -24.96
C ASP A 17 35.00 10.78 -25.88
N GLY A 18 35.66 11.82 -25.35
CA GLY A 18 36.10 13.00 -26.10
C GLY A 18 35.10 14.16 -26.01
N THR A 19 35.35 15.21 -26.82
CA THR A 19 34.54 16.44 -26.78
C THR A 19 34.00 16.81 -28.15
N VAL A 20 32.69 16.99 -28.24
CA VAL A 20 31.98 17.58 -29.38
C VAL A 20 31.62 19.02 -29.04
N HIS A 21 32.30 19.99 -29.69
CA HIS A 21 32.07 21.44 -29.44
C HIS A 21 30.79 22.00 -30.07
N GLY A 22 29.99 21.20 -30.69
CA GLY A 22 28.72 21.55 -31.31
C GLY A 22 27.67 20.49 -31.05
N ASN A 23 26.74 20.33 -31.98
CA ASN A 23 25.68 19.32 -31.91
C ASN A 23 26.19 17.94 -32.34
N LEU A 24 25.65 16.91 -31.73
CA LEU A 24 25.86 15.51 -32.08
C LEU A 24 24.59 14.96 -32.74
N TYR A 25 24.73 14.30 -33.89
CA TYR A 25 23.60 13.79 -34.66
C TYR A 25 23.75 12.28 -34.92
N GLY A 26 22.72 11.49 -34.64
CA GLY A 26 22.56 10.12 -35.14
C GLY A 26 22.33 10.14 -36.66
N ALA A 27 21.50 11.08 -37.11
CA ALA A 27 21.32 11.41 -38.52
C ALA A 27 20.99 12.89 -38.71
N ALA A 28 21.39 13.48 -39.84
CA ALA A 28 21.04 14.85 -40.18
C ALA A 28 20.71 15.00 -41.67
N LEU A 29 19.55 15.60 -41.95
CA LEU A 29 19.16 16.16 -43.24
C LEU A 29 19.22 17.68 -43.10
N THR A 30 20.24 18.32 -43.67
CA THR A 30 20.55 19.73 -43.43
C THR A 30 20.02 20.69 -44.50
N ASP A 31 19.42 20.18 -45.58
CA ASP A 31 18.77 20.98 -46.60
C ASP A 31 17.32 21.29 -46.17
N ALA A 32 16.97 22.57 -46.07
CA ALA A 32 15.62 23.00 -45.72
C ALA A 32 14.56 22.59 -46.77
N ALA A 33 14.97 22.26 -47.99
CA ALA A 33 14.11 21.72 -49.03
C ALA A 33 14.05 20.18 -49.03
N SER A 34 14.64 19.52 -48.03
CA SER A 34 14.64 18.05 -47.94
C SER A 34 13.22 17.51 -47.76
N THR A 35 12.85 16.52 -48.57
CA THR A 35 11.63 15.73 -48.44
C THR A 35 11.89 14.31 -47.93
N GLY A 36 13.15 13.93 -47.76
CA GLY A 36 13.53 12.63 -47.22
C GLY A 36 13.39 12.56 -45.72
N ASN A 37 13.36 11.35 -45.17
CA ASN A 37 13.19 11.09 -43.74
C ASN A 37 14.50 10.82 -43.00
N ALA A 38 14.54 11.14 -41.72
CA ALA A 38 15.64 10.81 -40.79
C ALA A 38 15.13 9.85 -39.73
N ASP A 39 14.98 8.57 -40.07
CA ASP A 39 14.25 7.59 -39.31
C ASP A 39 15.11 6.40 -38.83
N ALA A 40 14.71 5.78 -37.74
CA ALA A 40 15.24 4.52 -37.23
C ALA A 40 16.78 4.55 -37.01
N ASN A 41 17.33 5.66 -36.58
CA ASN A 41 18.75 5.80 -36.27
C ASN A 41 19.01 5.45 -34.79
N GLU A 42 20.16 4.88 -34.51
CA GLU A 42 20.57 4.47 -33.18
C GLU A 42 21.80 5.25 -32.74
N MET A 43 21.77 5.76 -31.51
CA MET A 43 22.91 6.46 -30.91
C MET A 43 23.16 5.93 -29.50
N THR A 44 24.41 5.62 -29.21
CA THR A 44 24.87 5.27 -27.86
C THR A 44 25.94 6.25 -27.41
N ILE A 45 25.76 6.86 -26.24
CA ILE A 45 26.74 7.74 -25.61
C ILE A 45 27.22 7.07 -24.32
N ASN A 46 28.43 6.53 -24.37
CA ASN A 46 29.11 5.86 -23.26
C ASN A 46 29.83 6.86 -22.34
N GLY A 47 30.26 8.00 -22.90
CA GLY A 47 30.99 9.05 -22.15
C GLY A 47 31.26 10.27 -23.02
N GLY A 48 32.14 11.16 -22.53
CA GLY A 48 32.56 12.37 -23.21
C GLY A 48 31.66 13.59 -22.95
N THR A 49 31.90 14.67 -23.68
CA THR A 49 31.18 15.95 -23.54
C THR A 49 30.58 16.41 -24.85
N VAL A 50 29.31 16.77 -24.85
CA VAL A 50 28.64 17.43 -25.97
C VAL A 50 28.19 18.80 -25.55
N SER A 51 28.85 19.87 -26.04
CA SER A 51 28.53 21.26 -25.65
C SER A 51 27.23 21.78 -26.28
N GLY A 52 26.84 21.23 -27.43
CA GLY A 52 25.57 21.54 -28.09
C GLY A 52 24.49 20.52 -27.74
N THR A 53 23.56 20.36 -28.67
CA THR A 53 22.40 19.47 -28.51
C THR A 53 22.68 18.10 -29.16
N VAL A 54 22.23 17.05 -28.51
CA VAL A 54 22.21 15.69 -29.03
C VAL A 54 20.91 15.44 -29.77
N TYR A 55 20.96 14.99 -31.00
CA TYR A 55 19.81 14.63 -31.81
C TYR A 55 19.90 13.15 -32.23
N GLY A 56 18.94 12.35 -31.91
CA GLY A 56 18.77 11.00 -32.49
C GLY A 56 18.64 11.13 -34.01
N SER A 57 17.82 12.11 -34.44
CA SER A 57 17.83 12.58 -35.81
C SER A 57 17.43 14.05 -35.90
N HIS A 58 17.89 14.73 -36.93
CA HIS A 58 17.54 16.12 -37.26
C HIS A 58 17.17 16.22 -38.74
N ASN A 59 15.98 16.73 -39.01
CA ASN A 59 15.50 17.01 -40.37
C ASN A 59 15.18 18.52 -40.51
N ALA A 60 15.97 19.22 -41.31
CA ALA A 60 15.76 20.65 -41.57
C ALA A 60 14.62 20.92 -42.57
N GLY A 61 14.18 19.91 -43.32
CA GLY A 61 13.16 19.99 -44.36
C GLY A 61 11.78 19.50 -43.89
N ALA A 62 10.97 19.06 -44.85
CA ALA A 62 9.58 18.65 -44.61
C ALA A 62 9.40 17.17 -44.22
N GLY A 63 10.45 16.35 -44.30
CA GLY A 63 10.36 14.92 -43.95
C GLY A 63 10.37 14.63 -42.46
N ASP A 64 10.06 13.40 -42.11
CA ASP A 64 9.92 12.92 -40.73
C ASP A 64 11.29 12.70 -40.03
N ALA A 65 11.24 12.67 -38.70
CA ALA A 65 12.32 12.29 -37.78
C ALA A 65 11.78 11.35 -36.71
N LYS A 66 11.58 10.07 -37.06
CA LYS A 66 10.83 9.13 -36.23
C LYS A 66 11.54 7.80 -35.98
N GLY A 67 11.11 7.10 -34.92
CA GLY A 67 11.62 5.78 -34.56
C GLY A 67 13.09 5.73 -34.19
N ASN A 68 13.69 6.86 -33.79
CA ASN A 68 15.10 6.92 -33.43
C ASN A 68 15.29 6.53 -31.96
N THR A 69 16.45 5.92 -31.67
CA THR A 69 16.80 5.48 -30.30
C THR A 69 18.11 6.13 -29.87
N ILE A 70 18.08 6.76 -28.69
CA ILE A 70 19.27 7.28 -28.02
C ILE A 70 19.44 6.53 -26.70
N THR A 71 20.62 5.97 -26.43
CA THR A 71 20.99 5.35 -25.18
C THR A 71 22.12 6.12 -24.52
N ILE A 72 21.88 6.67 -23.33
CA ILE A 72 22.85 7.41 -22.53
C ILE A 72 23.37 6.49 -21.44
N LYS A 73 24.67 6.21 -21.44
CA LYS A 73 25.37 5.45 -20.38
C LYS A 73 26.31 6.33 -19.57
N GLY A 74 26.69 7.48 -20.12
CA GLY A 74 27.60 8.42 -19.47
C GLY A 74 27.71 9.74 -20.23
N GLY A 75 28.56 10.64 -19.72
CA GLY A 75 28.93 11.89 -20.37
C GLY A 75 28.28 13.14 -19.78
N SER A 76 28.73 14.30 -20.26
CA SER A 76 28.19 15.62 -19.95
C SER A 76 27.47 16.18 -21.16
N LEU A 77 26.14 16.28 -21.05
CA LEU A 77 25.23 16.63 -22.14
C LEU A 77 24.41 17.87 -21.79
N HIS A 78 24.12 18.69 -22.83
CA HIS A 78 23.30 19.89 -22.61
C HIS A 78 21.80 19.60 -22.82
N GLY A 79 21.37 19.28 -24.01
CA GLY A 79 19.97 18.95 -24.35
C GLY A 79 19.91 17.77 -25.32
N ILE A 80 18.77 17.09 -25.33
CA ILE A 80 18.57 15.87 -26.12
C ILE A 80 17.23 15.95 -26.84
N TYR A 81 17.20 15.62 -28.13
CA TYR A 81 15.99 15.35 -28.89
C TYR A 81 16.04 13.92 -29.44
N GLY A 82 15.05 13.11 -29.14
CA GLY A 82 14.84 11.80 -29.77
C GLY A 82 14.73 11.97 -31.29
N GLY A 83 13.87 12.88 -31.73
CA GLY A 83 13.74 13.33 -33.12
C GLY A 83 13.46 14.82 -33.20
N PHE A 84 13.96 15.47 -34.29
CA PHE A 84 13.72 16.87 -34.57
C PHE A 84 13.37 17.09 -36.06
N ALA A 85 12.21 17.67 -36.32
CA ALA A 85 11.75 18.05 -37.65
C ALA A 85 11.39 19.55 -37.69
N ALA A 86 12.18 20.33 -38.46
CA ALA A 86 11.99 21.78 -38.57
C ALA A 86 10.73 22.15 -39.36
N GLY A 87 10.38 21.37 -40.39
CA GLY A 87 9.24 21.58 -41.27
C GLY A 87 7.96 20.88 -40.77
N THR A 88 7.19 20.35 -41.71
CA THR A 88 5.88 19.71 -41.45
C THR A 88 5.97 18.25 -41.01
N GLY A 89 7.17 17.62 -41.13
CA GLY A 89 7.37 16.23 -40.71
C GLY A 89 7.06 15.96 -39.23
N VAL A 90 6.73 14.72 -38.90
CA VAL A 90 6.43 14.28 -37.54
C VAL A 90 7.65 13.75 -36.80
N THR A 91 7.61 13.79 -35.45
CA THR A 91 8.70 13.29 -34.59
C THR A 91 8.17 12.25 -33.63
N THR A 92 7.57 11.18 -34.16
CA THR A 92 6.88 10.13 -33.41
C THR A 92 7.73 8.90 -33.18
N GLY A 93 7.38 8.12 -32.12
CA GLY A 93 7.99 6.82 -31.87
C GLY A 93 9.46 6.84 -31.48
N ASN A 94 10.02 8.00 -31.12
CA ASN A 94 11.41 8.09 -30.70
C ASN A 94 11.58 7.60 -29.26
N THR A 95 12.72 6.97 -28.98
CA THR A 95 13.05 6.44 -27.66
C THR A 95 14.33 7.07 -27.13
N VAL A 96 14.28 7.52 -25.88
CA VAL A 96 15.49 7.91 -25.14
C VAL A 96 15.63 7.00 -23.93
N ASN A 97 16.78 6.34 -23.79
CA ASN A 97 17.10 5.46 -22.68
C ASN A 97 18.13 6.14 -21.77
N LEU A 98 17.82 6.30 -20.49
CA LEU A 98 18.75 6.66 -19.45
C LEU A 98 19.25 5.38 -18.78
N GLY A 99 20.46 4.95 -19.13
CA GLY A 99 21.01 3.64 -18.79
C GLY A 99 20.61 2.53 -19.76
N ASP A 100 21.42 1.47 -19.81
CA ASP A 100 21.19 0.29 -20.64
C ASP A 100 20.37 -0.82 -19.96
N GLY A 101 19.99 -0.60 -18.70
CA GLY A 101 19.26 -1.59 -17.88
C GLY A 101 20.15 -2.65 -17.23
N GLU A 102 21.45 -2.63 -17.47
CA GLU A 102 22.41 -3.58 -16.89
C GLU A 102 23.41 -2.89 -15.94
N HIS A 103 23.70 -1.62 -16.17
CA HIS A 103 24.69 -0.85 -15.44
C HIS A 103 24.13 0.50 -15.02
N SER A 104 24.60 1.02 -13.88
CA SER A 104 24.37 2.41 -13.49
C SER A 104 25.05 3.36 -14.49
N LEU A 105 24.55 4.61 -14.59
CA LEU A 105 25.25 5.62 -15.38
C LEU A 105 26.69 5.80 -14.87
N ALA A 106 27.61 6.10 -15.79
CA ALA A 106 28.98 6.43 -15.43
C ALA A 106 29.02 7.60 -14.44
N ALA A 107 29.94 7.55 -13.48
CA ALA A 107 30.08 8.60 -12.47
C ALA A 107 30.34 9.97 -13.15
N GLY A 108 29.67 11.02 -12.66
CA GLY A 108 29.76 12.35 -13.22
C GLY A 108 28.88 12.61 -14.45
N THR A 109 28.02 11.66 -14.84
CA THR A 109 27.04 11.88 -15.91
C THR A 109 26.10 13.03 -15.55
N THR A 110 25.96 13.99 -16.46
CA THR A 110 25.10 15.15 -16.32
C THR A 110 24.31 15.41 -17.62
N ILE A 111 23.02 15.74 -17.46
CA ILE A 111 22.17 16.21 -18.55
C ILE A 111 21.56 17.54 -18.08
N ASN A 112 22.22 18.66 -18.43
CA ASN A 112 21.86 19.98 -17.86
C ASN A 112 20.62 20.61 -18.50
N GLY A 113 20.25 20.18 -19.71
CA GLY A 113 19.10 20.70 -20.45
C GLY A 113 17.91 19.77 -20.43
N THR A 114 16.94 20.06 -21.29
CA THR A 114 15.71 19.27 -21.42
C THR A 114 15.94 18.08 -22.35
N ILE A 115 15.37 16.95 -21.98
CA ILE A 115 15.25 15.75 -22.82
C ILE A 115 13.87 15.80 -23.48
N TYR A 116 13.85 15.85 -24.80
CA TYR A 116 12.63 15.83 -25.62
C TYR A 116 12.47 14.48 -26.33
N GLY A 117 11.27 13.90 -26.30
CA GLY A 117 10.93 12.77 -27.17
C GLY A 117 10.92 13.18 -28.64
N GLY A 118 10.26 14.29 -28.96
CA GLY A 118 10.22 14.98 -30.23
C GLY A 118 10.18 16.49 -30.04
N ASN A 119 10.27 17.28 -31.11
CA ASN A 119 10.21 18.74 -31.01
C ASN A 119 8.77 19.31 -31.11
N LYS A 120 7.77 18.47 -31.26
CA LYS A 120 6.36 18.88 -31.35
C LYS A 120 5.53 18.29 -30.22
N ALA A 121 4.67 19.10 -29.62
CA ALA A 121 3.89 18.71 -28.44
C ALA A 121 2.83 17.62 -28.71
N ASN A 122 2.41 17.46 -29.96
CA ASN A 122 1.33 16.55 -30.34
C ASN A 122 1.84 15.27 -31.04
N ASP A 123 3.14 15.08 -31.12
CA ASP A 123 3.71 13.86 -31.68
C ASP A 123 3.52 12.68 -30.70
N ALA A 124 3.06 11.54 -31.21
CA ALA A 124 2.69 10.37 -30.43
C ALA A 124 3.84 9.35 -30.27
N ASP A 125 3.66 8.45 -29.30
CA ASP A 125 4.50 7.27 -29.09
C ASP A 125 5.97 7.50 -28.71
N ASN A 126 6.36 8.74 -28.38
CA ASN A 126 7.70 9.00 -27.87
C ASN A 126 7.86 8.43 -26.44
N THR A 127 8.95 7.70 -26.20
CA THR A 127 9.17 6.97 -24.95
C THR A 127 10.46 7.42 -24.26
N LEU A 128 10.39 7.71 -22.97
CA LEU A 128 11.54 7.83 -22.08
C LEU A 128 11.62 6.58 -21.20
N ASN A 129 12.70 5.82 -21.35
CA ASN A 129 13.04 4.72 -20.45
C ASN A 129 14.07 5.18 -19.42
N VAL A 130 13.76 5.05 -18.14
CA VAL A 130 14.65 5.38 -17.03
C VAL A 130 15.04 4.07 -16.34
N ASN A 131 16.24 3.58 -16.63
CA ASN A 131 16.72 2.25 -16.23
C ASN A 131 17.69 2.30 -15.04
N THR A 132 18.00 3.49 -14.54
CA THR A 132 18.95 3.74 -13.45
C THR A 132 18.68 5.13 -12.86
N ASN A 133 19.29 5.45 -11.71
CA ASN A 133 19.24 6.81 -11.19
C ASN A 133 19.89 7.79 -12.18
N ALA A 134 19.14 8.82 -12.55
CA ALA A 134 19.56 9.84 -13.49
C ALA A 134 19.14 11.25 -13.04
N THR A 135 19.91 12.24 -13.47
CA THR A 135 19.57 13.66 -13.28
C THR A 135 19.50 14.34 -14.64
N ALA A 136 18.45 15.10 -14.88
CA ALA A 136 18.25 15.89 -16.08
C ALA A 136 17.74 17.30 -15.75
N GLY A 137 17.95 18.25 -16.65
CA GLY A 137 17.34 19.58 -16.48
C GLY A 137 15.82 19.48 -16.47
N ASN A 138 15.24 18.92 -17.52
CA ASN A 138 13.80 18.71 -17.64
C ASN A 138 13.48 17.58 -18.62
N ILE A 139 12.21 17.20 -18.73
CA ILE A 139 11.70 16.27 -19.76
C ILE A 139 10.48 16.87 -20.45
N ALA A 140 10.31 16.64 -21.77
CA ALA A 140 9.16 17.12 -22.51
C ALA A 140 8.82 16.24 -23.73
N ASN A 141 7.56 16.28 -24.15
CA ASN A 141 7.05 15.63 -25.37
C ASN A 141 7.24 14.10 -25.38
N PHE A 142 6.99 13.48 -24.25
CA PHE A 142 6.91 12.03 -24.13
C PHE A 142 5.48 11.57 -23.88
N ASP A 143 5.06 10.51 -24.55
CA ASP A 143 3.80 9.84 -24.32
C ASP A 143 3.90 8.72 -23.31
N LYS A 144 5.08 8.13 -23.18
CA LYS A 144 5.35 7.02 -22.27
C LYS A 144 6.59 7.31 -21.43
N LEU A 145 6.45 7.17 -20.11
CA LEU A 145 7.55 7.17 -19.17
C LEU A 145 7.63 5.79 -18.55
N LYS A 146 8.71 5.05 -18.85
CA LYS A 146 8.91 3.71 -18.29
C LYS A 146 10.10 3.72 -17.34
N PHE A 147 9.86 3.29 -16.11
CA PHE A 147 10.89 3.09 -15.09
C PHE A 147 11.17 1.59 -14.95
N THR A 148 12.43 1.19 -15.15
CA THR A 148 12.88 -0.18 -14.89
C THR A 148 13.64 -0.18 -13.56
N LEU A 149 13.05 -0.80 -12.54
CA LEU A 149 13.62 -0.87 -11.20
C LEU A 149 14.37 -2.19 -11.04
N LYS A 150 15.69 -2.11 -10.82
CA LYS A 150 16.57 -3.27 -10.69
C LYS A 150 17.63 -3.01 -9.63
N ASP A 151 17.83 -3.93 -8.70
CA ASP A 151 18.77 -3.77 -7.57
C ASP A 151 20.20 -3.44 -8.02
N SER A 152 20.62 -3.97 -9.16
CA SER A 152 21.98 -3.75 -9.69
C SER A 152 22.22 -2.35 -10.26
N THR A 153 21.15 -1.59 -10.60
CA THR A 153 21.24 -0.28 -11.26
C THR A 153 20.69 0.87 -10.45
N LEU A 154 20.05 0.58 -9.32
CA LEU A 154 19.38 1.58 -8.49
C LEU A 154 20.07 1.80 -7.15
N ASN A 155 20.16 3.07 -6.76
CA ASN A 155 20.34 3.47 -5.39
C ASN A 155 18.98 3.97 -4.86
N PRO A 156 18.30 3.21 -4.00
CA PRO A 156 16.95 3.55 -3.53
C PRO A 156 16.90 4.80 -2.63
N ALA A 157 18.05 5.27 -2.14
CA ALA A 157 18.13 6.53 -1.38
C ALA A 157 17.97 7.77 -2.26
N ASN A 158 18.11 7.63 -3.58
CA ASN A 158 17.98 8.71 -4.55
C ASN A 158 16.73 8.48 -5.41
N SER A 159 16.13 9.57 -5.90
CA SER A 159 15.10 9.46 -6.92
C SER A 159 15.66 8.82 -8.20
N VAL A 160 14.84 8.02 -8.88
CA VAL A 160 15.25 7.36 -10.12
C VAL A 160 15.48 8.39 -11.24
N LEU A 161 14.61 9.41 -11.33
CA LEU A 161 14.82 10.57 -12.19
C LEU A 161 14.66 11.86 -11.39
N ARG A 162 15.76 12.62 -11.28
CA ARG A 162 15.76 13.94 -10.65
C ARG A 162 15.77 15.03 -11.71
N LEU A 163 14.80 15.95 -11.64
CA LEU A 163 14.71 17.13 -12.50
C LEU A 163 15.26 18.37 -11.77
N THR A 164 16.04 19.19 -12.46
CA THR A 164 16.80 20.30 -11.84
C THR A 164 16.38 21.69 -12.28
N THR A 165 15.58 21.82 -13.34
CA THR A 165 15.08 23.12 -13.80
C THR A 165 13.64 23.34 -13.38
N GLY A 166 13.30 24.59 -13.05
CA GLY A 166 12.00 24.98 -12.50
C GLY A 166 10.83 25.04 -13.48
N ALA A 167 10.84 24.31 -14.57
CA ALA A 167 9.72 24.27 -15.48
C ALA A 167 8.57 23.41 -14.96
N THR A 168 7.34 23.91 -15.13
CA THR A 168 6.13 23.12 -14.82
C THR A 168 6.06 21.91 -15.74
N ASN A 169 6.14 20.72 -15.16
CA ASN A 169 5.97 19.49 -15.90
C ASN A 169 4.51 19.06 -15.86
N ASN A 170 3.82 19.15 -16.99
CA ASN A 170 2.52 18.54 -17.18
C ASN A 170 2.69 17.05 -17.38
N LEU A 171 2.86 16.32 -16.28
CA LEU A 171 3.02 14.88 -16.30
C LEU A 171 1.65 14.21 -16.33
N ASP A 172 1.37 13.45 -17.37
CA ASP A 172 0.23 12.57 -17.42
C ASP A 172 0.56 11.23 -16.71
N TRP A 173 0.06 11.06 -15.50
CA TRP A 173 0.27 9.88 -14.68
C TRP A 173 -0.21 8.58 -15.34
N THR A 174 -1.17 8.65 -16.26
CA THR A 174 -1.67 7.46 -16.95
C THR A 174 -0.64 6.87 -17.89
N LYS A 175 0.35 7.66 -18.29
CA LYS A 175 1.43 7.29 -19.21
C LYS A 175 2.66 6.72 -18.50
N LEU A 176 2.67 6.73 -17.18
CA LEU A 176 3.78 6.23 -16.38
C LEU A 176 3.65 4.72 -16.19
N ASP A 177 4.72 3.99 -16.48
CA ASP A 177 4.81 2.54 -16.32
C ASP A 177 6.03 2.15 -15.50
N VAL A 178 5.92 1.11 -14.68
CA VAL A 178 7.02 0.62 -13.85
C VAL A 178 7.18 -0.88 -14.04
N ASP A 179 8.39 -1.28 -14.38
CA ASP A 179 8.84 -2.66 -14.35
C ASP A 179 9.70 -2.86 -13.10
N ALA A 180 9.17 -3.55 -12.11
CA ALA A 180 9.83 -3.84 -10.84
C ALA A 180 10.28 -5.32 -10.74
N THR A 181 10.31 -6.05 -11.84
CA THR A 181 10.69 -7.48 -11.87
C THR A 181 12.13 -7.71 -11.44
N GLY A 182 12.97 -6.70 -11.54
CA GLY A 182 14.38 -6.74 -11.13
C GLY A 182 14.66 -6.36 -9.68
N LEU A 183 13.62 -6.06 -8.88
CA LEU A 183 13.75 -5.75 -7.45
C LEU A 183 13.59 -6.99 -6.59
N THR A 184 14.53 -7.19 -5.67
CA THR A 184 14.45 -8.18 -4.60
C THR A 184 14.03 -7.48 -3.31
N VAL A 185 12.74 -7.15 -3.18
CA VAL A 185 12.22 -6.44 -2.03
C VAL A 185 11.53 -7.40 -1.08
N THR A 186 11.86 -7.31 0.20
CA THR A 186 11.11 -7.95 1.27
C THR A 186 10.53 -6.85 2.17
N PRO A 187 9.29 -6.40 1.94
CA PRO A 187 8.65 -5.42 2.80
C PRO A 187 8.53 -5.97 4.22
N LYS A 188 8.71 -5.09 5.21
CA LYS A 188 8.49 -5.43 6.61
C LYS A 188 7.01 -5.30 6.96
N SER A 189 6.58 -5.97 8.01
CA SER A 189 5.20 -5.90 8.51
C SER A 189 4.75 -4.49 8.97
N TYR A 190 5.65 -3.54 9.05
CA TYR A 190 5.41 -2.17 9.54
C TYR A 190 5.93 -1.07 8.63
N GLU A 191 6.51 -1.43 7.49
CA GLU A 191 7.13 -0.47 6.58
C GLU A 191 6.95 -0.92 5.13
N ALA A 192 6.33 -0.07 4.31
CA ALA A 192 6.31 -0.26 2.88
C ALA A 192 7.67 0.11 2.27
N TYR A 193 8.12 -0.64 1.28
CA TYR A 193 9.30 -0.28 0.51
C TYR A 193 8.94 0.81 -0.49
N ARG A 194 9.62 1.94 -0.42
CA ARG A 194 9.35 3.09 -1.27
C ARG A 194 10.58 3.50 -2.08
N VAL A 195 10.36 3.76 -3.37
CA VAL A 195 11.35 4.36 -4.27
C VAL A 195 10.72 5.62 -4.87
N ASN A 196 11.39 6.76 -4.74
CA ASN A 196 10.98 7.95 -5.46
C ASN A 196 11.32 7.79 -6.95
N LEU A 197 10.31 7.68 -7.80
CA LEU A 197 10.50 7.57 -9.24
C LEU A 197 10.97 8.89 -9.83
N MET A 198 10.37 9.98 -9.40
CA MET A 198 10.70 11.32 -9.86
C MET A 198 10.68 12.32 -8.72
N ASP A 199 11.61 13.26 -8.72
CA ASP A 199 11.57 14.48 -7.92
C ASP A 199 11.99 15.70 -8.75
N ASN A 200 11.65 16.90 -8.23
CA ASN A 200 12.12 18.15 -8.78
C ASN A 200 12.95 18.89 -7.72
N ALA A 201 14.26 19.02 -7.97
CA ALA A 201 15.22 19.60 -7.03
C ALA A 201 14.95 21.07 -6.69
N ASN A 202 14.24 21.80 -7.54
CA ASN A 202 13.96 23.24 -7.35
C ASN A 202 12.61 23.52 -6.68
N GLY A 203 11.97 22.51 -6.10
CA GLY A 203 10.69 22.68 -5.40
C GLY A 203 9.50 23.04 -6.30
N VAL A 204 9.66 22.96 -7.63
CA VAL A 204 8.55 23.15 -8.55
C VAL A 204 7.77 21.83 -8.60
N SER A 205 6.50 21.94 -8.33
CA SER A 205 5.60 20.81 -8.30
C SER A 205 5.31 20.27 -9.71
N PHE A 206 5.15 18.97 -9.83
CA PHE A 206 4.55 18.34 -11.00
C PHE A 206 3.10 18.78 -11.08
N THR A 207 2.74 19.55 -12.10
CA THR A 207 1.36 19.97 -12.32
C THR A 207 0.65 18.93 -13.16
N LYS A 208 -0.59 18.70 -12.80
CA LYS A 208 -1.52 17.87 -13.54
C LYS A 208 -1.92 18.57 -14.84
N GLY A 209 -1.89 17.84 -15.96
CA GLY A 209 -2.51 18.32 -17.21
C GLY A 209 -4.00 18.61 -17.03
N ALA A 210 -4.53 19.60 -17.73
CA ALA A 210 -5.91 20.08 -17.61
C ALA A 210 -6.99 18.98 -17.85
N THR A 211 -6.62 17.84 -18.42
CA THR A 211 -7.50 16.69 -18.70
C THR A 211 -7.44 15.58 -17.67
N ASN A 212 -6.51 15.64 -16.72
CA ASN A 212 -6.33 14.59 -15.73
C ASN A 212 -7.18 14.87 -14.47
N THR A 213 -8.23 14.11 -14.29
CA THR A 213 -8.91 14.05 -13.00
C THR A 213 -8.17 13.09 -12.08
N TYR A 214 -7.78 13.49 -10.87
CA TYR A 214 -7.13 12.66 -9.84
C TYR A 214 -7.86 11.35 -9.58
N ALA A 215 -9.10 11.29 -9.96
CA ALA A 215 -10.00 10.18 -9.73
C ALA A 215 -9.63 8.90 -10.44
N SER A 216 -8.92 8.96 -11.55
CA SER A 216 -8.72 7.78 -12.39
C SER A 216 -7.26 7.38 -12.58
N SER A 217 -6.31 8.13 -12.04
CA SER A 217 -4.92 8.01 -12.47
C SER A 217 -3.88 7.91 -11.36
N GLY A 218 -4.26 8.00 -10.10
CA GLY A 218 -3.30 8.17 -9.01
C GLY A 218 -2.55 6.91 -8.60
N ALA A 219 -3.06 5.72 -8.89
CA ALA A 219 -2.40 4.48 -8.52
C ALA A 219 -2.54 3.46 -9.65
N LYS A 220 -1.42 3.01 -10.18
CA LYS A 220 -1.36 1.82 -11.04
C LYS A 220 -0.99 0.62 -10.18
N GLN A 221 -1.89 -0.34 -10.14
CA GLN A 221 -1.63 -1.61 -9.46
C GLN A 221 -0.91 -2.56 -10.38
N ARG A 222 0.15 -3.18 -9.87
CA ARG A 222 0.77 -4.36 -10.46
C ARG A 222 1.16 -5.33 -9.36
N THR A 223 1.13 -6.62 -9.66
CA THR A 223 1.62 -7.67 -8.79
C THR A 223 2.96 -8.18 -9.32
N ASN A 224 3.93 -8.29 -8.44
CA ASN A 224 5.19 -8.95 -8.72
C ASN A 224 5.37 -10.06 -7.66
N GLY A 225 5.04 -11.30 -8.02
CA GLY A 225 4.99 -12.40 -7.05
C GLY A 225 3.94 -12.17 -5.97
N ASP A 226 4.34 -12.15 -4.71
CA ASP A 226 3.48 -11.92 -3.55
C ASP A 226 3.39 -10.45 -3.13
N LEU A 227 3.94 -9.52 -3.91
CA LEU A 227 3.97 -8.09 -3.61
C LEU A 227 2.99 -7.31 -4.47
N GLU A 228 2.18 -6.49 -3.81
CA GLU A 228 1.46 -5.40 -4.45
C GLU A 228 2.30 -4.13 -4.44
N TYR A 229 2.30 -3.40 -5.53
CA TYR A 229 2.86 -2.06 -5.55
C TYR A 229 1.91 -1.04 -6.18
N VAL A 230 2.04 0.18 -5.75
CA VAL A 230 1.32 1.34 -6.27
C VAL A 230 2.30 2.39 -6.75
N ILE A 231 1.89 3.15 -7.76
CA ILE A 231 2.56 4.37 -8.19
C ILE A 231 1.66 5.51 -7.74
N ASP A 232 2.20 6.41 -6.95
CA ASP A 232 1.42 7.46 -6.32
C ASP A 232 2.24 8.75 -6.16
N THR A 233 1.61 9.80 -5.64
CA THR A 233 2.23 11.10 -5.39
C THR A 233 2.15 11.48 -3.92
N ASP A 234 3.04 12.34 -3.47
CA ASP A 234 3.06 12.86 -2.11
C ASP A 234 1.88 13.81 -1.80
N ASN A 235 1.17 14.28 -2.83
CA ASN A 235 0.06 15.20 -2.66
C ASN A 235 -1.15 14.80 -3.49
N HIS A 236 -2.09 14.09 -2.86
CA HIS A 236 -3.32 13.61 -3.49
C HIS A 236 -4.38 14.67 -3.70
N THR A 237 -4.29 15.82 -3.03
CA THR A 237 -5.36 16.82 -2.97
C THR A 237 -5.08 18.07 -3.76
N ALA A 238 -3.83 18.44 -3.96
CA ALA A 238 -3.43 19.60 -4.73
C ALA A 238 -2.96 19.21 -6.14
N ASN A 239 -3.14 20.10 -7.10
CA ASN A 239 -2.62 19.93 -8.47
C ASN A 239 -1.08 20.05 -8.53
N ALA A 240 -0.38 19.78 -7.43
CA ALA A 240 1.02 20.00 -7.30
C ALA A 240 1.65 18.92 -6.42
N ALA A 241 2.33 17.97 -7.02
CA ALA A 241 3.11 16.94 -6.34
C ALA A 241 4.61 17.25 -6.47
N GLN A 242 5.37 17.08 -5.38
CA GLN A 242 6.83 17.19 -5.42
C GLN A 242 7.48 15.88 -5.83
N TYR A 243 6.84 14.76 -5.51
CA TYR A 243 7.35 13.42 -5.73
C TYR A 243 6.33 12.52 -6.39
N VAL A 244 6.82 11.68 -7.29
CA VAL A 244 6.14 10.47 -7.76
C VAL A 244 6.88 9.28 -7.19
N TYR A 245 6.17 8.37 -6.56
CA TYR A 245 6.82 7.23 -5.95
C TYR A 245 6.18 5.89 -6.32
N PHE A 246 7.00 4.87 -6.30
CA PHE A 246 6.65 3.47 -6.26
C PHE A 246 6.66 3.02 -4.80
N GLU A 247 5.61 2.38 -4.37
CA GLU A 247 5.50 1.80 -3.03
C GLU A 247 5.10 0.33 -3.14
N ALA A 248 5.96 -0.56 -2.68
CA ALA A 248 5.66 -1.98 -2.58
C ALA A 248 5.11 -2.29 -1.17
N LEU A 249 3.95 -2.92 -1.14
CA LEU A 249 3.24 -3.30 0.07
C LEU A 249 3.34 -4.80 0.28
N GLN A 250 3.38 -5.23 1.53
CA GLN A 250 3.23 -6.64 1.85
C GLN A 250 1.80 -7.08 1.56
N PHE A 251 1.65 -8.16 0.84
CA PHE A 251 0.44 -8.51 0.15
C PHE A 251 0.03 -9.95 0.47
N GLN A 252 -1.08 -10.18 0.51
CA GLN A 252 -2.43 -10.47 0.23
C GLN A 252 -2.91 -11.80 0.72
N ASN A 253 -2.25 -12.89 0.34
CA ASN A 253 -2.76 -14.22 0.57
C ASN A 253 -1.72 -15.07 1.28
N LYS A 254 -2.03 -15.52 2.51
CA LYS A 254 -1.21 -16.45 3.29
C LYS A 254 0.15 -15.89 3.74
N GLN A 255 0.23 -14.60 4.00
CA GLN A 255 1.41 -14.00 4.60
C GLN A 255 1.43 -14.25 6.11
N ASN A 256 2.60 -14.68 6.63
CA ASN A 256 2.87 -14.75 8.06
C ASN A 256 3.89 -13.68 8.40
N ALA A 257 3.44 -12.60 9.00
CA ALA A 257 4.26 -11.49 9.43
C ALA A 257 4.48 -11.54 10.93
N GLU A 258 5.64 -11.11 11.38
CA GLU A 258 5.97 -10.96 12.80
C GLU A 258 6.38 -9.51 13.08
N PHE A 259 5.97 -8.99 14.23
CA PHE A 259 6.46 -7.77 14.83
C PHE A 259 6.99 -8.12 16.22
N ALA A 260 8.30 -7.95 16.43
CA ALA A 260 9.00 -8.40 17.62
C ALA A 260 9.56 -7.21 18.43
N ALA A 261 10.00 -7.48 19.64
CA ALA A 261 10.64 -6.46 20.50
C ALA A 261 11.84 -5.78 19.83
N ALA A 262 12.57 -6.49 18.97
CA ALA A 262 13.69 -5.94 18.21
C ALA A 262 13.30 -4.87 17.18
N ASP A 263 12.02 -4.83 16.74
CA ASP A 263 11.49 -3.82 15.82
C ASP A 263 11.22 -2.48 16.53
N GLY A 264 11.24 -2.48 17.87
CA GLY A 264 11.15 -1.29 18.70
C GLY A 264 9.75 -0.66 18.71
N THR A 265 9.68 0.65 18.46
CA THR A 265 8.43 1.40 18.41
C THR A 265 8.11 1.79 16.97
N LYS A 266 6.92 1.46 16.50
CA LYS A 266 6.38 1.82 15.18
C LYS A 266 4.96 2.37 15.33
N ASN A 267 4.44 2.98 14.28
CA ASN A 267 3.06 3.46 14.29
C ASN A 267 2.08 2.31 14.10
N GLU A 268 2.27 1.50 13.08
CA GLU A 268 1.36 0.43 12.67
C GLU A 268 2.15 -0.81 12.27
N ALA A 269 1.51 -1.98 12.37
CA ALA A 269 1.99 -3.22 11.76
C ALA A 269 0.81 -4.02 11.18
N TRP A 270 1.07 -4.76 10.11
CA TRP A 270 0.05 -5.53 9.38
C TRP A 270 0.56 -6.90 8.93
N GLY A 271 -0.32 -7.89 8.91
CA GLY A 271 -0.09 -9.17 8.27
C GLY A 271 -0.15 -9.04 6.74
N GLY A 272 -1.20 -8.38 6.25
CA GLY A 272 -1.35 -7.98 4.86
C GLY A 272 -1.96 -6.60 4.74
N ARG A 273 -1.62 -5.87 3.67
CA ARG A 273 -2.13 -4.52 3.40
C ARG A 273 -2.37 -4.32 1.92
N THR A 274 -3.50 -3.72 1.55
CA THR A 274 -3.78 -3.29 0.19
C THR A 274 -4.18 -1.82 0.13
N LYS A 275 -3.78 -1.11 -0.93
CA LYS A 275 -4.13 0.28 -1.20
C LYS A 275 -4.98 0.48 -2.46
N VAL A 276 -5.34 -0.58 -3.20
CA VAL A 276 -5.92 -0.46 -4.54
C VAL A 276 -7.22 -1.23 -4.75
N GLY A 277 -7.97 -1.48 -3.72
CA GLY A 277 -9.30 -2.09 -3.85
C GLY A 277 -9.32 -3.61 -4.05
N ASN A 278 -8.19 -4.27 -4.17
CA ASN A 278 -8.13 -5.73 -3.99
C ASN A 278 -8.34 -6.04 -2.50
N GLY A 279 -8.88 -7.18 -2.20
CA GLY A 279 -9.02 -7.61 -0.81
C GLY A 279 -7.69 -8.03 -0.19
N VAL A 280 -7.64 -8.09 1.13
CA VAL A 280 -6.59 -8.78 1.91
C VAL A 280 -7.18 -10.03 2.53
N LYS A 281 -6.53 -11.18 2.31
CA LYS A 281 -7.09 -12.47 2.70
C LYS A 281 -6.04 -13.43 3.26
N ASN A 282 -6.40 -14.18 4.31
CA ASN A 282 -5.56 -15.25 4.89
C ASN A 282 -4.18 -14.77 5.39
N ASN A 283 -4.08 -13.55 5.87
CA ASN A 283 -2.83 -13.03 6.42
C ASN A 283 -2.80 -13.20 7.94
N THR A 284 -1.61 -13.38 8.48
CA THR A 284 -1.39 -13.43 9.94
C THR A 284 -0.35 -12.39 10.33
N LEU A 285 -0.67 -11.56 11.32
CA LEU A 285 0.31 -10.80 12.08
C LEU A 285 0.44 -11.40 13.46
N THR A 286 1.66 -11.75 13.85
CA THR A 286 2.00 -12.13 15.23
C THR A 286 2.84 -11.03 15.85
N VAL A 287 2.34 -10.42 16.93
CA VAL A 287 3.08 -9.42 17.72
C VAL A 287 3.63 -10.12 18.94
N THR A 288 4.95 -10.32 18.99
CA THR A 288 5.66 -11.01 20.08
C THR A 288 6.30 -10.03 21.07
N GLY A 289 6.33 -8.73 20.74
CA GLY A 289 6.86 -7.67 21.59
C GLY A 289 6.90 -6.33 20.86
N GLY A 290 7.47 -5.31 21.50
CA GLY A 290 7.56 -3.95 20.96
C GLY A 290 6.27 -3.13 21.13
N THR A 291 6.27 -1.91 20.58
CA THR A 291 5.16 -0.97 20.76
C THR A 291 4.65 -0.44 19.41
N LEU A 292 3.33 -0.55 19.21
CA LEU A 292 2.63 0.05 18.09
C LEU A 292 1.78 1.23 18.59
N THR A 293 2.18 2.45 18.24
CA THR A 293 1.56 3.68 18.79
C THR A 293 0.16 3.95 18.22
N GLN A 294 -0.20 3.30 17.12
CA GLN A 294 -1.52 3.43 16.51
C GLN A 294 -2.26 2.08 16.47
N ALA A 295 -1.76 1.07 15.73
CA ALA A 295 -2.50 -0.18 15.65
C ALA A 295 -1.71 -1.39 15.11
N ALA A 296 -2.23 -2.59 15.46
CA ALA A 296 -1.87 -3.88 14.88
C ALA A 296 -3.04 -4.42 14.03
N TYR A 297 -2.76 -4.94 12.83
CA TYR A 297 -3.76 -5.48 11.90
C TYR A 297 -3.38 -6.88 11.43
N GLY A 298 -4.27 -7.84 11.51
CA GLY A 298 -4.15 -9.08 10.75
C GLY A 298 -4.23 -8.78 9.24
N GLY A 299 -5.22 -7.97 8.83
CA GLY A 299 -5.37 -7.45 7.48
C GLY A 299 -5.83 -5.99 7.45
N LEU A 300 -5.29 -5.19 6.53
CA LEU A 300 -5.65 -3.77 6.34
C LEU A 300 -6.01 -3.50 4.88
N ALA A 301 -7.28 -3.21 4.62
CA ALA A 301 -7.76 -2.81 3.30
C ALA A 301 -8.00 -1.29 3.26
N GLU A 302 -7.21 -0.60 2.46
CA GLU A 302 -7.31 0.84 2.19
C GLU A 302 -7.51 1.05 0.68
N ASN A 303 -8.05 2.18 0.30
CA ASN A 303 -8.16 2.55 -1.10
C ASN A 303 -7.76 4.01 -1.31
N PHE A 304 -6.84 4.24 -2.25
CA PHE A 304 -6.42 5.58 -2.67
C PHE A 304 -7.08 6.04 -3.97
N THR A 305 -7.80 5.16 -4.68
CA THR A 305 -8.54 5.60 -5.85
C THR A 305 -9.78 6.40 -5.42
N ARG A 306 -9.90 7.59 -5.96
CA ARG A 306 -11.03 8.49 -5.68
C ARG A 306 -11.86 8.69 -6.94
N ASP A 307 -13.18 8.85 -6.79
CA ASP A 307 -14.04 9.27 -7.90
C ASP A 307 -13.86 10.77 -8.22
N SER A 308 -14.54 11.26 -9.25
CA SER A 308 -14.50 12.67 -9.65
C SER A 308 -14.96 13.65 -8.56
N ALA A 309 -15.70 13.16 -7.56
CA ALA A 309 -16.14 13.92 -6.39
C ALA A 309 -15.16 13.79 -5.21
N GLY A 310 -14.03 13.08 -5.37
CA GLY A 310 -13.04 12.86 -4.33
C GLY A 310 -13.37 11.72 -3.36
N ASN A 311 -14.41 10.93 -3.62
CA ASN A 311 -14.76 9.80 -2.77
C ASN A 311 -13.87 8.58 -3.08
N LEU A 312 -13.52 7.82 -2.06
CA LEU A 312 -12.80 6.56 -2.21
C LEU A 312 -13.73 5.52 -2.86
N ASN A 313 -13.33 4.96 -4.01
CA ASN A 313 -14.26 4.36 -4.95
C ASN A 313 -14.40 2.85 -4.91
N THR A 314 -13.56 2.08 -4.33
CA THR A 314 -13.68 0.63 -4.38
C THR A 314 -13.34 -0.07 -3.09
N ALA A 315 -13.94 -1.24 -2.95
CA ALA A 315 -14.03 -1.99 -1.75
C ALA A 315 -13.09 -3.18 -1.80
N GLY A 316 -11.92 -3.05 -1.22
CA GLY A 316 -11.20 -4.26 -0.84
C GLY A 316 -11.83 -4.87 0.40
N ASN A 317 -12.21 -6.15 0.35
CA ASN A 317 -12.60 -6.90 1.52
C ASN A 317 -11.37 -7.28 2.35
N ALA A 318 -11.55 -7.40 3.66
CA ALA A 318 -10.55 -7.98 4.55
C ALA A 318 -11.14 -9.24 5.20
N THR A 319 -10.71 -10.42 4.71
CA THR A 319 -11.33 -11.69 5.11
C THR A 319 -10.32 -12.72 5.58
N GLU A 320 -10.72 -13.56 6.54
CA GLU A 320 -9.91 -14.68 7.03
C GLU A 320 -8.50 -14.27 7.53
N ASN A 321 -8.32 -13.02 7.94
CA ASN A 321 -7.04 -12.55 8.48
C ASN A 321 -6.97 -12.83 9.98
N LYS A 322 -5.75 -12.98 10.48
CA LYS A 322 -5.49 -13.31 11.88
C LYS A 322 -4.52 -12.33 12.53
N LEU A 323 -4.87 -11.86 13.71
CA LEU A 323 -3.98 -11.13 14.60
C LEU A 323 -3.71 -11.97 15.86
N VAL A 324 -2.44 -12.15 16.19
CA VAL A 324 -2.01 -12.81 17.43
C VAL A 324 -1.20 -11.81 18.25
N LEU A 325 -1.65 -11.53 19.47
CA LEU A 325 -0.96 -10.68 20.43
C LEU A 325 -0.45 -11.54 21.59
N ASN A 326 0.87 -11.65 21.71
CA ASN A 326 1.53 -12.42 22.76
C ASN A 326 1.99 -11.51 23.92
N ALA A 327 2.50 -12.10 24.98
CA ALA A 327 3.11 -11.38 26.09
C ALA A 327 4.22 -10.44 25.58
N GLY A 328 4.23 -9.20 26.04
CA GLY A 328 5.17 -8.16 25.57
C GLY A 328 4.67 -7.32 24.39
N ALA A 329 3.60 -7.72 23.71
CA ALA A 329 2.94 -6.87 22.72
C ALA A 329 2.31 -5.64 23.38
N ASN A 330 2.51 -4.46 22.81
CA ASN A 330 1.87 -3.23 23.25
C ASN A 330 1.34 -2.46 22.05
N THR A 331 0.04 -2.18 22.02
CA THR A 331 -0.60 -1.46 20.90
C THR A 331 -1.72 -0.56 21.40
N LEU A 332 -1.94 0.58 20.71
CA LEU A 332 -3.11 1.41 21.00
C LEU A 332 -4.39 0.69 20.62
N ASN A 333 -4.54 0.28 19.36
CA ASN A 333 -5.69 -0.51 18.91
C ASN A 333 -5.25 -1.81 18.24
N ALA A 334 -6.15 -2.79 18.20
CA ALA A 334 -5.87 -4.08 17.58
C ALA A 334 -7.06 -4.56 16.74
N TYR A 335 -6.79 -5.05 15.53
CA TYR A 335 -7.79 -5.44 14.56
C TYR A 335 -7.45 -6.81 13.96
N GLY A 336 -8.38 -7.75 14.01
CA GLY A 336 -8.30 -8.94 13.14
C GLY A 336 -8.24 -8.50 11.68
N ALA A 337 -9.13 -7.54 11.31
CA ALA A 337 -8.99 -6.77 10.09
C ALA A 337 -9.64 -5.38 10.19
N GLN A 338 -9.09 -4.43 9.44
CA GLN A 338 -9.69 -3.11 9.24
C GLN A 338 -9.93 -2.82 7.76
N VAL A 339 -11.10 -2.28 7.44
CA VAL A 339 -11.44 -1.75 6.13
C VAL A 339 -11.68 -0.24 6.26
N ARG A 340 -10.91 0.56 5.52
CA ARG A 340 -10.97 2.03 5.48
C ARG A 340 -11.64 2.54 4.21
N THR A 341 -12.55 1.76 3.60
CA THR A 341 -13.23 2.07 2.34
C THR A 341 -14.74 2.00 2.49
N LYS A 342 -15.49 2.64 1.58
CA LYS A 342 -16.95 2.68 1.65
C LYS A 342 -17.65 1.33 1.42
N GLY A 343 -17.13 0.48 0.55
CA GLY A 343 -17.87 -0.70 0.08
C GLY A 343 -17.31 -2.05 0.52
N GLY A 344 -16.11 -2.10 1.13
CA GLY A 344 -15.50 -3.37 1.57
C GLY A 344 -16.10 -3.91 2.86
N SER A 345 -16.00 -5.22 3.05
CA SER A 345 -16.44 -5.92 4.26
C SER A 345 -15.25 -6.52 5.02
N ALA A 346 -15.37 -6.59 6.35
CA ALA A 346 -14.44 -7.27 7.24
C ALA A 346 -15.11 -8.53 7.80
N ALA A 347 -14.79 -9.70 7.25
CA ALA A 347 -15.49 -10.93 7.62
C ALA A 347 -14.53 -12.08 7.92
N GLU A 348 -14.95 -12.98 8.82
CA GLU A 348 -14.22 -14.22 9.14
C GLU A 348 -12.79 -13.98 9.65
N ASN A 349 -12.52 -12.79 10.21
CA ASN A 349 -11.23 -12.46 10.76
C ASN A 349 -11.12 -12.92 12.21
N THR A 350 -9.92 -13.26 12.64
CA THR A 350 -9.68 -13.77 13.99
C THR A 350 -8.68 -12.93 14.76
N VAL A 351 -8.92 -12.77 16.06
CA VAL A 351 -7.94 -12.20 17.00
C VAL A 351 -7.72 -13.18 18.14
N LEU A 352 -6.46 -13.45 18.42
CA LEU A 352 -6.03 -14.18 19.60
C LEU A 352 -5.21 -13.25 20.50
N LEU A 353 -5.76 -12.86 21.64
CA LEU A 353 -5.04 -12.15 22.68
C LEU A 353 -4.57 -13.17 23.73
N SER A 354 -3.30 -13.61 23.61
CA SER A 354 -2.67 -14.54 24.55
C SER A 354 -1.92 -13.83 25.67
N GLY A 355 -1.70 -12.52 25.54
CA GLY A 355 -0.98 -11.66 26.48
C GLY A 355 -0.85 -10.26 25.90
N GLY A 356 0.02 -9.43 26.50
CA GLY A 356 0.25 -8.06 26.03
C GLY A 356 -0.84 -7.06 26.45
N THR A 357 -0.74 -5.84 25.94
CA THR A 357 -1.60 -4.73 26.31
C THR A 357 -2.17 -4.04 25.08
N VAL A 358 -3.48 -3.89 25.02
CA VAL A 358 -4.21 -3.03 24.11
C VAL A 358 -4.72 -1.83 24.92
N THR A 359 -4.10 -0.66 24.75
CA THR A 359 -4.44 0.54 25.55
C THR A 359 -5.68 1.27 25.06
N GLY A 360 -6.12 1.00 23.84
CA GLY A 360 -7.40 1.39 23.24
C GLY A 360 -8.33 0.19 23.11
N SER A 361 -8.92 0.01 21.94
CA SER A 361 -9.95 -1.01 21.69
C SER A 361 -9.46 -2.17 20.82
N LEU A 362 -10.13 -3.31 20.98
CA LEU A 362 -9.86 -4.57 20.27
C LEU A 362 -11.04 -4.90 19.34
N TYR A 363 -10.76 -5.18 18.07
CA TYR A 363 -11.78 -5.43 17.06
C TYR A 363 -11.53 -6.77 16.35
N GLY A 364 -12.55 -7.61 16.22
CA GLY A 364 -12.50 -8.78 15.34
C GLY A 364 -12.44 -8.34 13.87
N GLY A 365 -13.40 -7.53 13.44
CA GLY A 365 -13.41 -6.85 12.16
C GLY A 365 -13.98 -5.44 12.27
N ALA A 366 -13.43 -4.47 11.56
CA ALA A 366 -13.86 -3.07 11.64
C ALA A 366 -13.93 -2.37 10.28
N LEU A 367 -15.01 -1.60 10.07
CA LEU A 367 -15.15 -0.64 8.98
C LEU A 367 -15.17 0.77 9.57
N THR A 368 -14.16 1.57 9.30
CA THR A 368 -13.98 2.86 9.96
C THR A 368 -14.36 4.08 9.11
N ASP A 369 -14.68 3.89 7.82
CA ASP A 369 -15.28 4.96 7.01
C ASP A 369 -16.71 5.25 7.46
N ALA A 370 -17.05 6.54 7.64
CA ALA A 370 -18.38 6.96 8.07
C ALA A 370 -19.49 6.64 7.04
N GLY A 371 -19.12 6.50 5.78
CA GLY A 371 -20.01 6.10 4.68
C GLY A 371 -19.95 4.61 4.35
N ALA A 372 -19.37 3.77 5.22
CA ALA A 372 -19.23 2.34 4.95
C ALA A 372 -20.60 1.66 4.78
N THR A 373 -20.74 0.95 3.67
CA THR A 373 -21.94 0.13 3.35
C THR A 373 -21.68 -1.36 3.51
N GLY A 374 -20.40 -1.76 3.61
CA GLY A 374 -20.02 -3.14 3.89
C GLY A 374 -20.26 -3.53 5.35
N SER A 375 -20.12 -4.81 5.64
CA SER A 375 -20.44 -5.41 6.94
C SER A 375 -19.22 -5.94 7.68
N ALA A 376 -19.28 -5.96 9.01
CA ALA A 376 -18.29 -6.62 9.87
C ALA A 376 -18.92 -7.87 10.51
N THR A 377 -18.76 -9.02 9.87
CA THR A 377 -19.53 -10.23 10.20
C THR A 377 -18.66 -11.46 10.38
N ALA A 378 -19.15 -12.41 11.18
CA ALA A 378 -18.51 -13.71 11.41
C ALA A 378 -17.03 -13.59 11.88
N ASN A 379 -16.68 -12.50 12.55
CA ASN A 379 -15.34 -12.33 13.11
C ASN A 379 -15.27 -12.99 14.50
N GLU A 380 -14.10 -13.45 14.87
CA GLU A 380 -13.88 -14.14 16.15
C GLU A 380 -12.75 -13.48 16.96
N ILE A 381 -13.01 -13.26 18.24
CA ILE A 381 -12.01 -12.82 19.21
C ILE A 381 -11.89 -13.89 20.29
N THR A 382 -10.67 -14.31 20.60
CA THR A 382 -10.37 -15.18 21.75
C THR A 382 -9.39 -14.47 22.68
N VAL A 383 -9.80 -14.26 23.93
CA VAL A 383 -8.98 -13.69 25.00
C VAL A 383 -8.54 -14.82 25.94
N LYS A 384 -7.24 -15.09 25.98
CA LYS A 384 -6.58 -16.06 26.89
C LYS A 384 -5.75 -15.37 27.96
N GLY A 385 -5.39 -14.11 27.74
CA GLY A 385 -4.52 -13.33 28.62
C GLY A 385 -4.42 -11.89 28.17
N GLY A 386 -3.71 -11.06 28.94
CA GLY A 386 -3.44 -9.67 28.60
C GLY A 386 -4.48 -8.66 29.07
N THR A 387 -4.29 -7.41 28.69
CA THR A 387 -5.13 -6.29 29.11
C THR A 387 -5.72 -5.55 27.92
N VAL A 388 -7.00 -5.23 27.97
CA VAL A 388 -7.70 -4.31 27.07
C VAL A 388 -8.28 -3.17 27.92
N THR A 389 -7.78 -1.93 27.70
CA THR A 389 -8.26 -0.77 28.48
C THR A 389 -9.55 -0.18 27.91
N GLY A 390 -9.71 -0.20 26.59
CA GLY A 390 -10.93 0.21 25.92
C GLY A 390 -11.92 -0.93 25.72
N ASP A 391 -12.76 -0.79 24.71
CA ASP A 391 -13.82 -1.74 24.41
C ASP A 391 -13.34 -2.90 23.52
N VAL A 392 -14.09 -3.99 23.54
CA VAL A 392 -13.91 -5.15 22.65
C VAL A 392 -15.12 -5.25 21.74
N TYR A 393 -14.91 -5.27 20.42
CA TYR A 393 -15.96 -5.39 19.41
C TYR A 393 -15.77 -6.65 18.59
N GLY A 394 -16.69 -7.59 18.61
CA GLY A 394 -16.71 -8.69 17.65
C GLY A 394 -16.74 -8.16 16.21
N GLY A 395 -17.68 -7.25 15.92
CA GLY A 395 -17.77 -6.50 14.66
C GLY A 395 -18.07 -5.03 14.90
N PHE A 396 -17.51 -4.15 14.07
CA PHE A 396 -17.69 -2.70 14.18
C PHE A 396 -17.86 -2.04 12.80
N THR A 397 -18.81 -1.12 12.67
CA THR A 397 -18.92 -0.26 11.47
C THR A 397 -19.37 1.15 11.84
N ASN A 398 -18.71 2.15 11.28
CA ASN A 398 -19.16 3.54 11.34
C ASN A 398 -20.32 3.84 10.37
N GLY A 399 -20.53 2.98 9.38
CA GLY A 399 -21.55 3.14 8.36
C GLY A 399 -22.84 2.38 8.64
N SER A 400 -23.55 2.00 7.57
CA SER A 400 -24.87 1.33 7.63
C SER A 400 -24.82 -0.20 7.60
N GLY A 401 -23.63 -0.80 7.43
CA GLY A 401 -23.48 -2.26 7.33
C GLY A 401 -23.84 -3.02 8.60
N ALA A 402 -24.04 -4.32 8.47
CA ALA A 402 -24.37 -5.21 9.60
C ALA A 402 -23.14 -5.56 10.43
N THR A 403 -23.36 -5.87 11.72
CA THR A 403 -22.34 -6.38 12.66
C THR A 403 -22.84 -7.65 13.35
N THR A 404 -23.13 -8.67 12.56
CA THR A 404 -23.81 -9.90 12.99
C THR A 404 -22.92 -11.13 12.88
N GLY A 405 -23.27 -12.21 13.56
CA GLY A 405 -22.56 -13.48 13.52
C GLY A 405 -21.16 -13.46 14.15
N ASN A 406 -20.82 -12.42 14.92
CA ASN A 406 -19.50 -12.31 15.53
C ASN A 406 -19.43 -13.09 16.85
N ILE A 407 -18.26 -13.63 17.17
CA ILE A 407 -18.02 -14.45 18.35
C ILE A 407 -16.93 -13.82 19.20
N VAL A 408 -17.17 -13.71 20.50
CA VAL A 408 -16.16 -13.35 21.49
C VAL A 408 -16.02 -14.50 22.49
N ASN A 409 -14.81 -15.03 22.65
CA ASN A 409 -14.49 -16.10 23.56
C ASN A 409 -13.65 -15.57 24.74
N LEU A 410 -14.11 -15.74 25.96
CA LEU A 410 -13.35 -15.52 27.18
C LEU A 410 -12.77 -16.85 27.63
N GLY A 411 -11.48 -17.07 27.32
CA GLY A 411 -10.78 -18.35 27.50
C GLY A 411 -10.93 -19.29 26.31
N ASP A 412 -10.05 -20.32 26.26
CA ASP A 412 -10.06 -21.38 25.23
C ASP A 412 -10.89 -22.61 25.62
N GLY A 413 -11.45 -22.61 26.81
CA GLY A 413 -12.24 -23.71 27.34
C GLY A 413 -11.45 -24.82 28.02
N ASP A 414 -10.13 -24.83 27.94
CA ASP A 414 -9.29 -25.88 28.55
C ASP A 414 -8.39 -25.35 29.69
N HIS A 415 -8.18 -24.02 29.75
CA HIS A 415 -7.30 -23.38 30.72
C HIS A 415 -7.97 -22.13 31.33
N SER A 416 -7.58 -21.80 32.56
CA SER A 416 -7.90 -20.51 33.16
C SER A 416 -7.21 -19.37 32.40
N LEU A 417 -7.78 -18.16 32.47
CA LEU A 417 -7.09 -16.97 31.94
C LEU A 417 -5.75 -16.76 32.65
N SER A 418 -4.80 -16.20 31.90
CA SER A 418 -3.50 -15.80 32.48
C SER A 418 -3.73 -14.78 33.60
N THR A 419 -2.91 -14.87 34.67
CA THR A 419 -2.99 -13.94 35.81
C THR A 419 -2.86 -12.49 35.32
N GLY A 420 -3.73 -11.61 35.83
CA GLY A 420 -3.74 -10.19 35.44
C GLY A 420 -4.54 -9.88 34.16
N THR A 421 -5.19 -10.87 33.56
CA THR A 421 -6.10 -10.61 32.43
C THR A 421 -7.23 -9.69 32.86
N ASN A 422 -7.43 -8.60 32.11
CA ASN A 422 -8.45 -7.60 32.42
C ASN A 422 -9.00 -6.95 31.13
N ILE A 423 -10.32 -6.85 31.05
CA ILE A 423 -11.03 -6.09 30.03
C ILE A 423 -11.78 -4.98 30.75
N ALA A 424 -11.22 -3.75 30.75
CA ALA A 424 -11.81 -2.64 31.50
C ALA A 424 -13.07 -2.06 30.85
N GLY A 425 -13.15 -2.10 29.53
CA GLY A 425 -14.29 -1.60 28.75
C GLY A 425 -15.43 -2.60 28.59
N THR A 426 -16.35 -2.25 27.71
CA THR A 426 -17.50 -3.09 27.35
C THR A 426 -17.13 -4.07 26.24
N ILE A 427 -17.62 -5.30 26.35
CA ILE A 427 -17.54 -6.30 25.28
C ILE A 427 -18.83 -6.24 24.47
N TYR A 428 -18.71 -5.93 23.19
CA TYR A 428 -19.81 -5.87 22.23
C TYR A 428 -19.74 -7.05 21.26
N GLY A 429 -20.84 -7.72 21.01
CA GLY A 429 -20.97 -8.66 19.89
C GLY A 429 -20.84 -7.93 18.55
N GLY A 430 -21.52 -6.79 18.43
CA GLY A 430 -21.43 -5.82 17.35
C GLY A 430 -21.83 -4.44 17.85
N ASN A 431 -21.53 -3.38 17.09
CA ASN A 431 -21.91 -2.02 17.49
C ASN A 431 -23.29 -1.58 16.94
N LYS A 432 -24.07 -2.47 16.34
CA LYS A 432 -25.44 -2.22 15.87
C LYS A 432 -26.46 -2.96 16.72
N ALA A 433 -27.72 -2.51 16.62
CA ALA A 433 -28.83 -3.08 17.37
C ALA A 433 -29.22 -4.51 16.92
N ASP A 434 -28.91 -4.88 15.69
CA ASP A 434 -29.09 -6.25 15.22
C ASP A 434 -28.02 -7.16 15.84
N VAL A 435 -28.44 -8.03 16.72
CA VAL A 435 -27.59 -8.95 17.49
C VAL A 435 -27.56 -10.36 16.90
N THR A 436 -28.18 -10.56 15.73
CA THR A 436 -28.36 -11.89 15.14
C THR A 436 -27.01 -12.63 15.01
N GLY A 437 -26.93 -13.80 15.63
CA GLY A 437 -25.75 -14.66 15.61
C GLY A 437 -24.54 -14.16 16.42
N ASN A 438 -24.60 -12.96 17.04
CA ASN A 438 -23.53 -12.51 17.92
C ASN A 438 -23.53 -13.34 19.21
N THR A 439 -22.39 -13.98 19.51
CA THR A 439 -22.28 -14.91 20.65
C THR A 439 -21.12 -14.51 21.57
N LEU A 440 -21.37 -14.48 22.86
CA LEU A 440 -20.34 -14.45 23.89
C LEU A 440 -20.20 -15.84 24.51
N ASN A 441 -19.03 -16.45 24.34
CA ASN A 441 -18.67 -17.69 25.02
C ASN A 441 -17.84 -17.37 26.27
N VAL A 442 -18.35 -17.75 27.42
CA VAL A 442 -17.63 -17.66 28.71
C VAL A 442 -17.13 -19.04 29.07
N ASN A 443 -15.84 -19.28 28.84
CA ASN A 443 -15.21 -20.59 28.95
C ASN A 443 -14.41 -20.75 30.25
N THR A 444 -14.27 -19.67 31.02
CA THR A 444 -13.49 -19.62 32.27
C THR A 444 -13.95 -18.44 33.12
N ASN A 445 -13.43 -18.32 34.35
CA ASN A 445 -13.67 -17.13 35.15
C ASN A 445 -13.03 -15.90 34.51
N ALA A 446 -13.83 -14.87 34.24
CA ALA A 446 -13.42 -13.63 33.57
C ALA A 446 -14.02 -12.40 34.23
N THR A 447 -13.34 -11.27 34.07
CA THR A 447 -13.86 -9.95 34.46
C THR A 447 -13.88 -9.03 33.23
N ALA A 448 -14.98 -8.30 33.06
CA ALA A 448 -15.13 -7.29 32.03
C ALA A 448 -15.82 -6.04 32.63
N GLY A 449 -15.66 -4.88 31.98
CA GLY A 449 -16.42 -3.70 32.37
C GLY A 449 -17.94 -3.96 32.22
N ASN A 450 -18.34 -4.29 31.01
CA ASN A 450 -19.75 -4.58 30.70
C ASN A 450 -19.86 -5.53 29.48
N ILE A 451 -21.08 -5.98 29.14
CA ILE A 451 -21.37 -6.74 27.91
C ILE A 451 -22.60 -6.17 27.20
N GLN A 452 -22.59 -6.09 25.87
CA GLN A 452 -23.72 -5.56 25.08
C GLN A 452 -23.82 -6.23 23.70
N ASN A 453 -25.02 -6.19 23.12
CA ASN A 453 -25.30 -6.57 21.74
C ASN A 453 -24.96 -8.03 21.39
N PHE A 454 -25.29 -8.94 22.29
CA PHE A 454 -25.22 -10.39 22.06
C PHE A 454 -26.60 -10.99 21.90
N GLY A 455 -26.78 -11.82 20.88
CA GLY A 455 -27.97 -12.65 20.69
C GLY A 455 -27.89 -13.96 21.47
N LYS A 456 -26.69 -14.39 21.89
CA LYS A 456 -26.46 -15.59 22.69
C LYS A 456 -25.35 -15.39 23.71
N LEU A 457 -25.59 -15.86 24.94
CA LEU A 457 -24.58 -16.02 25.99
C LEU A 457 -24.39 -17.51 26.26
N GLN A 458 -23.22 -18.03 25.99
CA GLN A 458 -22.89 -19.43 26.19
C GLN A 458 -21.89 -19.58 27.35
N PHE A 459 -22.24 -20.28 28.39
CA PHE A 459 -21.36 -20.66 29.50
C PHE A 459 -20.92 -22.10 29.32
N ASN A 460 -19.62 -22.30 29.09
CA ASN A 460 -19.01 -23.63 28.94
C ASN A 460 -18.30 -24.01 30.23
N LEU A 461 -18.91 -24.90 30.99
CA LEU A 461 -18.38 -25.32 32.27
C LEU A 461 -17.30 -26.42 32.05
N ASN A 462 -16.07 -26.11 32.45
CA ASN A 462 -14.96 -27.08 32.47
C ASN A 462 -14.24 -26.97 33.81
N SER A 463 -14.22 -28.07 34.56
CA SER A 463 -13.60 -28.09 35.89
C SER A 463 -12.12 -27.73 35.91
N ASN A 464 -11.41 -27.92 34.79
CA ASN A 464 -9.99 -27.56 34.67
C ASN A 464 -9.75 -26.06 34.44
N ALA A 465 -10.76 -25.36 33.91
CA ALA A 465 -10.67 -23.94 33.56
C ALA A 465 -11.34 -23.03 34.58
N LEU A 466 -12.06 -23.57 35.57
CA LEU A 466 -12.87 -22.83 36.49
C LEU A 466 -12.39 -22.88 37.94
N THR A 467 -12.44 -21.73 38.59
CA THR A 467 -12.41 -21.62 40.05
C THR A 467 -13.85 -21.51 40.56
N GLN A 468 -14.32 -22.55 41.25
CA GLN A 468 -15.74 -22.72 41.62
C GLN A 468 -16.23 -21.68 42.62
N SER A 469 -15.33 -21.06 43.39
CA SER A 469 -15.68 -20.04 44.40
C SER A 469 -15.88 -18.63 43.82
N THR A 470 -15.64 -18.46 42.52
CA THR A 470 -15.77 -17.15 41.85
C THR A 470 -16.78 -17.24 40.70
N PRO A 471 -17.50 -16.17 40.40
CA PRO A 471 -18.38 -16.12 39.25
C PRO A 471 -17.63 -16.39 37.94
N MET A 472 -18.32 -17.01 36.97
CA MET A 472 -17.75 -17.22 35.67
C MET A 472 -17.53 -15.90 34.92
N LEU A 473 -18.50 -14.98 35.03
CA LEU A 473 -18.37 -13.63 34.46
C LEU A 473 -18.68 -12.57 35.50
N ARG A 474 -17.72 -11.73 35.82
CA ARG A 474 -17.88 -10.58 36.69
C ARG A 474 -17.92 -9.29 35.88
N LEU A 475 -18.96 -8.49 36.06
CA LEU A 475 -19.10 -7.18 35.43
C LEU A 475 -18.77 -6.09 36.44
N SER A 476 -17.87 -5.18 36.10
CA SER A 476 -17.26 -4.22 37.02
C SER A 476 -17.62 -2.74 36.76
N ALA A 477 -18.26 -2.41 35.62
CA ALA A 477 -18.58 -1.03 35.31
C ALA A 477 -19.88 -0.59 36.01
N SER A 478 -19.85 0.57 36.69
CA SER A 478 -21.04 1.19 37.28
C SER A 478 -21.91 1.82 36.19
N GLY A 479 -23.24 1.58 36.26
CA GLY A 479 -24.25 2.33 35.51
C GLY A 479 -24.67 1.79 34.16
N GLY A 480 -24.23 0.58 33.76
CA GLY A 480 -24.72 -0.09 32.57
C GLY A 480 -25.99 -0.90 32.82
N THR A 481 -27.10 -0.57 32.15
CA THR A 481 -28.23 -1.49 32.07
C THR A 481 -27.90 -2.57 31.04
N ASN A 482 -27.61 -3.78 31.49
CA ASN A 482 -27.54 -4.95 30.62
C ASN A 482 -28.97 -5.39 30.29
N ASN A 483 -29.41 -5.15 29.08
CA ASN A 483 -30.65 -5.71 28.55
C ASN A 483 -30.42 -7.18 28.16
N LEU A 484 -30.14 -8.02 29.17
CA LEU A 484 -29.97 -9.45 28.99
C LEU A 484 -31.32 -10.13 28.95
N ASP A 485 -31.68 -10.73 27.84
CA ASP A 485 -32.78 -11.66 27.78
C ASP A 485 -32.32 -13.03 28.31
N TRP A 486 -32.84 -13.46 29.45
CA TRP A 486 -32.57 -14.75 30.06
C TRP A 486 -32.76 -15.94 29.11
N ARG A 487 -33.61 -15.78 28.08
CA ARG A 487 -33.86 -16.81 27.07
C ARG A 487 -32.68 -17.00 26.11
N THR A 488 -31.72 -16.09 26.08
CA THR A 488 -30.50 -16.17 25.25
C THR A 488 -29.32 -16.82 25.96
N LEU A 489 -29.50 -17.19 27.25
CA LEU A 489 -28.47 -17.82 28.07
C LEU A 489 -28.53 -19.33 27.88
N ASP A 490 -27.37 -19.94 27.56
CA ASP A 490 -27.19 -21.37 27.39
C ASP A 490 -25.99 -21.86 28.23
N VAL A 491 -26.06 -23.09 28.73
CA VAL A 491 -25.03 -23.69 29.59
C VAL A 491 -24.64 -25.06 29.05
N ASN A 492 -23.36 -25.24 28.71
CA ASN A 492 -22.78 -26.54 28.41
C ASN A 492 -21.96 -27.01 29.63
N ALA A 493 -22.34 -28.13 30.23
CA ALA A 493 -21.70 -28.72 31.40
C ALA A 493 -21.04 -30.09 31.12
N GLU A 494 -20.84 -30.48 29.89
CA GLU A 494 -20.31 -31.81 29.53
C GLU A 494 -18.92 -32.10 30.12
N LYS A 495 -18.09 -31.09 30.30
CA LYS A 495 -16.75 -31.19 30.89
C LYS A 495 -16.73 -30.83 32.40
N PHE A 496 -17.88 -30.73 33.02
CA PHE A 496 -17.96 -30.31 34.41
C PHE A 496 -18.13 -31.48 35.37
N ASN A 497 -17.15 -31.69 36.23
CA ASN A 497 -17.17 -32.71 37.29
C ASN A 497 -17.47 -32.04 38.64
N ALA A 498 -18.74 -31.95 38.98
CA ALA A 498 -19.13 -31.46 40.29
C ALA A 498 -19.09 -32.57 41.33
N PRO A 499 -18.49 -32.36 42.51
CA PRO A 499 -18.62 -33.29 43.63
C PRO A 499 -20.02 -33.17 44.25
N ILE A 500 -21.00 -33.84 43.66
CA ILE A 500 -22.39 -33.80 44.10
C ILE A 500 -22.52 -34.60 45.40
N LYS A 501 -23.00 -33.98 46.46
CA LYS A 501 -23.34 -34.60 47.73
C LYS A 501 -24.83 -34.92 47.79
N THR A 502 -25.18 -35.98 48.43
CA THR A 502 -26.61 -36.40 48.55
C THR A 502 -27.49 -35.46 49.35
N TYR A 503 -26.90 -34.49 50.04
CA TYR A 503 -27.60 -33.56 50.92
C TYR A 503 -27.37 -32.08 50.62
N GLU A 504 -26.66 -31.77 49.58
CA GLU A 504 -26.28 -30.39 49.24
C GLU A 504 -26.33 -30.17 47.73
N ALA A 505 -27.06 -29.14 47.32
CA ALA A 505 -27.07 -28.71 45.92
C ALA A 505 -25.74 -28.04 45.56
N TYR A 506 -25.22 -28.33 44.37
CA TYR A 506 -24.05 -27.66 43.84
C TYR A 506 -24.47 -26.36 43.17
N ASN A 507 -23.95 -25.23 43.63
CA ASN A 507 -24.22 -23.90 43.10
C ASN A 507 -22.97 -23.30 42.49
N LEU A 508 -23.08 -22.81 41.26
CA LEU A 508 -22.08 -22.03 40.57
C LEU A 508 -22.70 -20.72 40.11
N VAL A 509 -22.07 -19.61 40.45
CA VAL A 509 -22.50 -18.29 39.99
C VAL A 509 -22.02 -18.06 38.55
N LEU A 510 -22.95 -17.98 37.61
CA LEU A 510 -22.62 -17.73 36.20
C LEU A 510 -22.22 -16.27 35.97
N MET A 511 -22.97 -15.34 36.55
CA MET A 511 -22.73 -13.90 36.39
C MET A 511 -22.90 -13.15 37.70
N GLU A 512 -22.06 -12.14 37.89
CA GLU A 512 -22.16 -11.19 39.00
C GLU A 512 -21.95 -9.76 38.47
N ASN A 513 -22.77 -8.84 38.93
CA ASN A 513 -22.55 -7.41 38.75
C ASN A 513 -22.14 -6.82 40.09
N ILE A 514 -20.96 -6.23 40.18
CA ILE A 514 -20.37 -5.76 41.44
C ILE A 514 -20.55 -4.26 41.69
N ASN A 515 -21.31 -3.57 40.83
CA ASN A 515 -21.62 -2.13 41.01
C ASN A 515 -23.10 -1.83 40.90
#